data_f6bd138336a2765936fd02431fc819e3
#
_entry.id   f6bd138336a2765936fd02431fc819e3
#
_cell.length_a   1.000
_cell.length_b   1.000
_cell.length_c   1.000
_cell.angle_alpha   90.00
_cell.angle_beta   90.00
_cell.angle_gamma   90.00
#
_symmetry.space_group_name_H-M   'P 1'
#
loop_
_entity.id
_entity.type
_entity.pdbx_description
1 polymer ?
#
loop_
_entity_poly.entity_id
_entity_poly.type
_entity_poly.pdbx_seq_one_letter_code
_entity_poly.pdbx_strand_id
1 'polypeptide(L)'
;MKIFPVKSFDIPDILKIEHAAFIPAIQEKQATFEERLRVFPEGFLLLSDNSPKTVLENGKPLTAGYFTSEIWPCVPKTDNIFMLGHSAEKTHDPNGSVLYFSSFALLPAFQGKKLAEPFLTGCLDSICGAFPKIKQIVLLVNEEWHGAKHLYEKLGFKELRTIKDFFPSLKKSASDGIVMLKSVE
;
A
#
# COMPACT_ATOMS: atom_id res chain seq x y z
N MET A 1 16.85 -6.21 -6.59
CA MET A 1 15.90 -6.03 -5.48
C MET A 1 15.02 -7.25 -5.34
N LYS A 2 14.57 -7.59 -4.13
CA LYS A 2 13.70 -8.73 -3.83
C LYS A 2 12.56 -8.31 -2.92
N ILE A 3 11.44 -9.01 -3.01
CA ILE A 3 10.24 -8.82 -2.17
C ILE A 3 10.31 -9.83 -1.02
N PHE A 4 10.02 -9.36 0.20
CA PHE A 4 10.01 -10.18 1.41
C PHE A 4 8.77 -9.88 2.25
N PRO A 5 8.25 -10.85 3.02
CA PRO A 5 7.28 -10.57 4.08
C PRO A 5 7.91 -9.67 5.15
N VAL A 6 7.14 -8.71 5.61
CA VAL A 6 7.54 -7.81 6.73
C VAL A 6 7.62 -8.60 8.03
N LYS A 7 8.58 -8.24 8.88
CA LYS A 7 8.71 -8.71 10.26
C LYS A 7 8.62 -7.52 11.22
N SER A 8 8.32 -7.77 12.49
CA SER A 8 8.16 -6.71 13.49
C SER A 8 9.37 -5.78 13.59
N PHE A 9 10.58 -6.31 13.41
CA PHE A 9 11.82 -5.51 13.43
C PHE A 9 12.01 -4.63 12.17
N ASP A 10 11.16 -4.75 11.14
CA ASP A 10 11.18 -3.90 9.94
C ASP A 10 10.32 -2.64 10.09
N ILE A 11 9.39 -2.62 11.06
CA ILE A 11 8.47 -1.50 11.27
C ILE A 11 9.17 -0.14 11.38
N PRO A 12 10.31 -0.01 12.11
CA PRO A 12 11.03 1.27 12.15
C PRO A 12 11.50 1.77 10.77
N ASP A 13 11.91 0.87 9.88
CA ASP A 13 12.35 1.25 8.53
C ASP A 13 11.15 1.59 7.64
N ILE A 14 10.02 0.90 7.80
CA ILE A 14 8.75 1.23 7.14
C ILE A 14 8.28 2.62 7.55
N LEU A 15 8.34 2.98 8.83
CA LEU A 15 8.00 4.32 9.32
C LEU A 15 8.90 5.41 8.70
N LYS A 16 10.19 5.14 8.49
CA LYS A 16 11.07 6.08 7.79
C LYS A 16 10.61 6.30 6.34
N ILE A 17 10.18 5.23 5.65
CA ILE A 17 9.65 5.34 4.29
C ILE A 17 8.35 6.13 4.30
N GLU A 18 7.42 5.82 5.21
CA GLU A 18 6.15 6.52 5.40
C GLU A 18 6.36 8.02 5.58
N HIS A 19 7.23 8.41 6.52
CA HIS A 19 7.54 9.80 6.82
C HIS A 19 8.25 10.52 5.66
N ALA A 20 9.00 9.81 4.83
CA ALA A 20 9.68 10.39 3.69
C ALA A 20 8.78 10.50 2.44
N ALA A 21 7.75 9.66 2.34
CA ALA A 21 6.87 9.59 1.18
C ALA A 21 5.60 10.45 1.30
N PHE A 22 5.10 10.63 2.53
CA PHE A 22 3.81 11.27 2.76
C PHE A 22 3.91 12.49 3.68
N ILE A 23 3.00 13.44 3.50
CA ILE A 23 2.87 14.61 4.41
C ILE A 23 2.32 14.14 5.78
N PRO A 24 2.66 14.81 6.89
CA PRO A 24 2.28 14.37 8.24
C PRO A 24 0.78 14.09 8.43
N ALA A 25 -0.08 14.84 7.73
CA ALA A 25 -1.53 14.73 7.87
C ALA A 25 -2.13 13.41 7.32
N ILE A 26 -1.36 12.67 6.51
CA ILE A 26 -1.79 11.40 5.92
C ILE A 26 -0.84 10.23 6.23
N GLN A 27 0.07 10.42 7.18
CA GLN A 27 0.97 9.36 7.65
C GLN A 27 0.25 8.41 8.59
N GLU A 28 0.41 7.12 8.36
CA GLU A 28 -0.05 6.09 9.28
C GLU A 28 0.86 6.01 10.51
N LYS A 29 0.26 5.63 11.64
CA LYS A 29 0.98 5.47 12.90
C LYS A 29 1.62 4.08 13.00
N GLN A 30 2.65 3.96 13.83
CA GLN A 30 3.29 2.69 14.14
C GLN A 30 2.27 1.61 14.54
N ALA A 31 1.34 1.93 15.44
CA ALA A 31 0.31 0.99 15.88
C ALA A 31 -0.55 0.44 14.74
N THR A 32 -0.83 1.25 13.70
CA THR A 32 -1.57 0.79 12.52
C THR A 32 -0.77 -0.25 11.72
N PHE A 33 0.53 -0.04 11.53
CA PHE A 33 1.38 -1.02 10.85
C PHE A 33 1.55 -2.30 11.67
N GLU A 34 1.71 -2.19 13.00
CA GLU A 34 1.78 -3.35 13.90
C GLU A 34 0.47 -4.17 13.87
N GLU A 35 -0.67 -3.49 13.85
CA GLU A 35 -1.98 -4.15 13.73
C GLU A 35 -2.11 -4.87 12.39
N ARG A 36 -1.81 -4.21 11.26
CA ARG A 36 -1.85 -4.82 9.91
C ARG A 36 -0.92 -6.03 9.81
N LEU A 37 0.29 -5.94 10.37
CA LEU A 37 1.23 -7.07 10.40
C LEU A 37 0.69 -8.26 11.20
N ARG A 38 0.00 -8.01 12.29
CA ARG A 38 -0.59 -9.05 13.14
C ARG A 38 -1.83 -9.68 12.49
N VAL A 39 -2.66 -8.87 11.84
CA VAL A 39 -3.95 -9.30 11.26
C VAL A 39 -3.76 -10.03 9.93
N PHE A 40 -2.91 -9.50 9.04
CA PHE A 40 -2.68 -10.06 7.71
C PHE A 40 -1.20 -9.95 7.31
N PRO A 41 -0.30 -10.75 7.91
CA PRO A 41 1.13 -10.69 7.63
C PRO A 41 1.49 -11.00 6.16
N GLU A 42 0.70 -11.84 5.47
CA GLU A 42 0.89 -12.16 4.06
C GLU A 42 0.63 -10.96 3.14
N GLY A 43 -0.21 -10.04 3.58
CA GLY A 43 -0.55 -8.81 2.88
C GLY A 43 0.42 -7.66 3.15
N PHE A 44 1.48 -7.87 3.94
CA PHE A 44 2.45 -6.85 4.30
C PHE A 44 3.85 -7.23 3.80
N LEU A 45 4.29 -6.55 2.74
CA LEU A 45 5.49 -6.89 2.00
C LEU A 45 6.46 -5.70 1.93
N LEU A 46 7.75 -5.99 1.87
CA LEU A 46 8.79 -4.98 1.67
C LEU A 46 9.63 -5.27 0.42
N LEU A 47 10.15 -4.20 -0.17
CA LEU A 47 11.16 -4.25 -1.22
C LEU A 47 12.53 -4.00 -0.58
N SER A 48 13.44 -4.95 -0.70
CA SER A 48 14.80 -4.81 -0.16
C SER A 48 15.85 -4.76 -1.26
N ASP A 49 16.82 -3.90 -1.07
CA ASP A 49 18.03 -3.84 -1.88
C ASP A 49 19.12 -4.68 -1.22
N ASN A 50 19.34 -5.88 -1.74
CA ASN A 50 20.39 -6.80 -1.28
C ASN A 50 21.76 -6.52 -1.94
N SER A 51 21.94 -5.36 -2.56
CA SER A 51 23.24 -4.98 -3.10
C SER A 51 24.27 -4.85 -1.97
N PRO A 52 25.49 -5.37 -2.13
CA PRO A 52 26.56 -5.19 -1.12
C PRO A 52 26.87 -3.73 -0.79
N LYS A 53 26.51 -2.79 -1.70
CA LYS A 53 26.72 -1.34 -1.53
C LYS A 53 25.63 -0.68 -0.67
N THR A 54 24.55 -1.37 -0.36
CA THR A 54 23.38 -0.85 0.34
C THR A 54 23.07 -1.58 1.66
N VAL A 55 24.01 -2.40 2.12
CA VAL A 55 23.92 -3.01 3.44
C VAL A 55 24.21 -1.93 4.48
N LEU A 56 23.27 -1.74 5.41
CA LEU A 56 23.40 -0.81 6.52
C LEU A 56 24.57 -1.23 7.45
N GLU A 57 25.05 -0.31 8.28
CA GLU A 57 26.15 -0.56 9.24
C GLU A 57 25.90 -1.77 10.15
N ASN A 58 24.63 -2.10 10.42
CA ASN A 58 24.21 -3.27 11.20
C ASN A 58 24.10 -4.57 10.39
N GLY A 59 24.57 -4.58 9.14
CA GLY A 59 24.50 -5.75 8.25
C GLY A 59 23.12 -6.04 7.66
N LYS A 60 22.11 -5.21 7.93
CA LYS A 60 20.76 -5.36 7.40
C LYS A 60 20.66 -4.77 5.99
N PRO A 61 20.02 -5.46 5.03
CA PRO A 61 19.74 -4.89 3.71
C PRO A 61 18.83 -3.66 3.83
N LEU A 62 19.06 -2.65 3.00
CA LEU A 62 18.24 -1.44 2.97
C LEU A 62 16.83 -1.75 2.49
N THR A 63 15.82 -1.37 3.28
CA THR A 63 14.41 -1.41 2.87
C THR A 63 14.12 -0.23 1.95
N ALA A 64 13.81 -0.52 0.70
CA ALA A 64 13.60 0.47 -0.35
C ALA A 64 12.14 0.91 -0.49
N GLY A 65 11.20 0.07 -0.05
CA GLY A 65 9.77 0.32 -0.14
C GLY A 65 8.95 -0.68 0.66
N TYR A 66 7.67 -0.39 0.81
CA TYR A 66 6.72 -1.28 1.45
C TYR A 66 5.37 -1.26 0.70
N PHE A 67 4.60 -2.32 0.94
CA PHE A 67 3.23 -2.53 0.47
C PHE A 67 2.41 -3.11 1.60
N THR A 68 1.21 -2.59 1.86
CA THR A 68 0.26 -3.17 2.81
C THR A 68 -1.12 -3.37 2.17
N SER A 69 -1.82 -4.40 2.60
CA SER A 69 -3.16 -4.74 2.13
C SER A 69 -3.98 -5.45 3.20
N GLU A 70 -5.27 -5.58 2.91
CA GLU A 70 -6.25 -6.35 3.70
C GLU A 70 -7.16 -7.10 2.74
N ILE A 71 -7.81 -8.16 3.21
CA ILE A 71 -8.89 -8.81 2.45
C ILE A 71 -10.22 -8.34 3.03
N TRP A 72 -11.10 -7.82 2.17
CA TRP A 72 -12.44 -7.37 2.53
C TRP A 72 -13.52 -8.28 1.95
N PRO A 73 -14.70 -8.38 2.59
CA PRO A 73 -15.79 -9.23 2.09
C PRO A 73 -16.31 -8.78 0.73
N CYS A 74 -16.35 -7.47 0.47
CA CYS A 74 -16.80 -6.87 -0.79
C CYS A 74 -16.22 -5.46 -0.98
N VAL A 75 -16.36 -4.92 -2.18
CA VAL A 75 -16.05 -3.50 -2.44
C VAL A 75 -16.98 -2.62 -1.61
N PRO A 76 -16.44 -1.74 -0.74
CA PRO A 76 -17.28 -0.97 0.18
C PRO A 76 -18.10 0.08 -0.56
N LYS A 77 -19.34 0.26 -0.11
CA LYS A 77 -20.26 1.30 -0.61
C LYS A 77 -20.10 2.63 0.14
N THR A 78 -19.49 2.60 1.33
CA THR A 78 -19.28 3.76 2.19
C THR A 78 -17.83 4.21 2.16
N ASP A 79 -17.58 5.49 2.37
CA ASP A 79 -16.26 6.08 2.23
C ASP A 79 -15.44 6.04 3.52
N ASN A 80 -16.10 5.96 4.67
CA ASN A 80 -15.46 5.96 5.99
C ASN A 80 -14.49 4.78 6.22
N ILE A 81 -14.65 3.67 5.51
CA ILE A 81 -13.75 2.52 5.61
C ILE A 81 -12.35 2.80 5.04
N PHE A 82 -12.22 3.80 4.15
CA PHE A 82 -10.94 4.22 3.60
C PHE A 82 -10.17 5.21 4.49
N MET A 83 -10.78 5.66 5.59
CA MET A 83 -10.17 6.64 6.48
C MET A 83 -8.84 6.14 7.05
N LEU A 84 -7.91 7.07 7.20
CA LEU A 84 -6.62 6.84 7.81
C LEU A 84 -6.77 6.19 9.20
N GLY A 85 -5.95 5.19 9.49
CA GLY A 85 -5.98 4.50 10.78
C GLY A 85 -7.23 3.65 11.04
N HIS A 86 -8.00 3.28 9.99
CA HIS A 86 -9.05 2.29 10.18
C HIS A 86 -8.48 0.97 10.72
N SER A 87 -9.26 0.27 11.54
CA SER A 87 -8.80 -0.95 12.19
C SER A 87 -8.89 -2.15 11.25
N ALA A 88 -7.75 -2.73 10.91
CA ALA A 88 -7.68 -3.97 10.14
C ALA A 88 -8.34 -5.16 10.85
N GLU A 89 -8.32 -5.18 12.19
CA GLU A 89 -9.05 -6.21 12.97
C GLU A 89 -10.55 -6.21 12.72
N LYS A 90 -11.12 -5.05 12.38
CA LYS A 90 -12.58 -4.91 12.14
C LYS A 90 -12.96 -5.10 10.69
N THR A 91 -12.03 -4.90 9.76
CA THR A 91 -12.32 -4.86 8.33
C THR A 91 -11.80 -6.07 7.57
N HIS A 92 -10.72 -6.71 8.07
CA HIS A 92 -10.15 -7.88 7.42
C HIS A 92 -11.05 -9.11 7.58
N ASP A 93 -11.37 -9.74 6.46
CA ASP A 93 -12.07 -11.01 6.39
C ASP A 93 -11.24 -12.02 5.54
N PRO A 94 -10.63 -13.05 6.15
CA PRO A 94 -9.83 -14.03 5.41
C PRO A 94 -10.63 -14.84 4.38
N ASN A 95 -11.95 -14.78 4.42
CA ASN A 95 -12.85 -15.39 3.46
C ASN A 95 -13.39 -14.42 2.40
N GLY A 96 -12.99 -13.16 2.49
CA GLY A 96 -13.41 -12.11 1.58
C GLY A 96 -12.93 -12.33 0.15
N SER A 97 -13.50 -11.56 -0.76
CA SER A 97 -13.21 -11.65 -2.20
C SER A 97 -12.55 -10.41 -2.79
N VAL A 98 -12.24 -9.43 -1.97
CA VAL A 98 -11.64 -8.16 -2.40
C VAL A 98 -10.34 -7.91 -1.65
N LEU A 99 -9.25 -7.71 -2.37
CA LEU A 99 -8.00 -7.22 -1.78
C LEU A 99 -8.07 -5.69 -1.72
N TYR A 100 -8.06 -5.13 -0.52
CA TYR A 100 -7.84 -3.70 -0.34
C TYR A 100 -6.35 -3.42 -0.27
N PHE A 101 -5.84 -2.74 -1.25
CA PHE A 101 -4.49 -2.22 -1.31
C PHE A 101 -4.44 -0.91 -0.52
N SER A 102 -3.98 -0.95 0.73
CA SER A 102 -4.14 0.15 1.69
C SER A 102 -3.01 1.18 1.63
N SER A 103 -1.76 0.76 1.42
CA SER A 103 -0.63 1.69 1.29
C SER A 103 0.53 1.09 0.51
N PHE A 104 1.26 1.98 -0.19
CA PHE A 104 2.43 1.63 -0.99
C PHE A 104 3.37 2.84 -1.08
N ALA A 105 4.62 2.64 -0.72
CA ALA A 105 5.60 3.70 -0.85
C ALA A 105 7.00 3.16 -1.17
N LEU A 106 7.78 3.98 -1.88
CA LEU A 106 9.20 3.82 -2.08
C LEU A 106 9.93 5.00 -1.43
N LEU A 107 11.08 4.74 -0.81
CA LEU A 107 11.99 5.82 -0.42
C LEU A 107 12.27 6.74 -1.61
N PRO A 108 12.37 8.06 -1.41
CA PRO A 108 12.64 9.03 -2.49
C PRO A 108 13.85 8.66 -3.36
N ALA A 109 14.91 8.11 -2.74
CA ALA A 109 16.10 7.65 -3.45
C ALA A 109 15.85 6.49 -4.45
N PHE A 110 14.72 5.81 -4.35
CA PHE A 110 14.32 4.69 -5.22
C PHE A 110 13.17 5.03 -6.16
N GLN A 111 12.58 6.20 -6.04
CA GLN A 111 11.57 6.71 -6.98
C GLN A 111 12.20 7.04 -8.34
N GLY A 112 11.40 7.03 -9.39
CA GLY A 112 11.86 7.31 -10.77
C GLY A 112 12.76 6.22 -11.41
N LYS A 113 13.08 5.14 -10.68
CA LYS A 113 13.96 4.04 -11.13
C LYS A 113 13.22 2.84 -11.71
N LYS A 114 11.97 3.00 -12.10
CA LYS A 114 11.10 1.93 -12.66
C LYS A 114 10.92 0.71 -11.72
N LEU A 115 11.03 0.92 -10.41
CA LEU A 115 10.90 -0.14 -9.41
C LEU A 115 9.45 -0.34 -8.92
N ALA A 116 8.64 0.70 -8.99
CA ALA A 116 7.27 0.68 -8.47
C ALA A 116 6.40 -0.39 -9.15
N GLU A 117 6.46 -0.45 -10.49
CA GLU A 117 5.65 -1.40 -11.27
C GLU A 117 5.99 -2.88 -10.94
N PRO A 118 7.25 -3.34 -11.08
CA PRO A 118 7.57 -4.73 -10.76
C PRO A 118 7.37 -5.07 -9.28
N PHE A 119 7.55 -4.12 -8.36
CA PHE A 119 7.30 -4.34 -6.96
C PHE A 119 5.80 -4.52 -6.69
N LEU A 120 4.97 -3.60 -7.17
CA LEU A 120 3.52 -3.69 -6.97
C LEU A 120 2.94 -4.95 -7.64
N THR A 121 3.33 -5.24 -8.88
CA THR A 121 2.91 -6.46 -9.58
C THR A 121 3.27 -7.71 -8.80
N GLY A 122 4.54 -7.82 -8.36
CA GLY A 122 4.99 -8.97 -7.59
C GLY A 122 4.25 -9.13 -6.25
N CYS A 123 3.88 -8.03 -5.56
CA CYS A 123 3.07 -8.09 -4.36
C CYS A 123 1.65 -8.62 -4.66
N LEU A 124 0.99 -8.06 -5.68
CA LEU A 124 -0.37 -8.44 -6.04
C LEU A 124 -0.43 -9.91 -6.51
N ASP A 125 0.51 -10.32 -7.36
CA ASP A 125 0.59 -11.71 -7.85
C ASP A 125 0.81 -12.71 -6.72
N SER A 126 1.71 -12.38 -5.78
CA SER A 126 2.00 -13.24 -4.62
C SER A 126 0.75 -13.42 -3.74
N ILE A 127 0.04 -12.33 -3.45
CA ILE A 127 -1.14 -12.38 -2.57
C ILE A 127 -2.33 -13.04 -3.28
N CYS A 128 -2.64 -12.64 -4.52
CA CYS A 128 -3.74 -13.24 -5.27
C CYS A 128 -3.51 -14.74 -5.55
N GLY A 129 -2.26 -15.15 -5.79
CA GLY A 129 -1.90 -16.55 -5.94
C GLY A 129 -2.09 -17.37 -4.66
N ALA A 130 -1.78 -16.78 -3.50
CA ALA A 130 -1.97 -17.42 -2.20
C ALA A 130 -3.45 -17.44 -1.73
N PHE A 131 -4.24 -16.47 -2.17
CA PHE A 131 -5.65 -16.29 -1.79
C PHE A 131 -6.58 -16.30 -3.01
N PRO A 132 -6.89 -17.48 -3.60
CA PRO A 132 -7.62 -17.58 -4.88
C PRO A 132 -9.11 -17.17 -4.80
N LYS A 133 -9.62 -16.89 -3.59
CA LYS A 133 -10.94 -16.28 -3.41
C LYS A 133 -10.97 -14.79 -3.78
N ILE A 134 -9.83 -14.13 -3.84
CA ILE A 134 -9.75 -12.73 -4.27
C ILE A 134 -10.12 -12.65 -5.75
N LYS A 135 -11.14 -11.86 -6.05
CA LYS A 135 -11.65 -11.61 -7.42
C LYS A 135 -11.51 -10.17 -7.86
N GLN A 136 -11.27 -9.28 -6.92
CA GLN A 136 -11.13 -7.86 -7.18
C GLN A 136 -10.04 -7.27 -6.28
N ILE A 137 -9.42 -6.19 -6.75
CA ILE A 137 -8.47 -5.40 -5.98
C ILE A 137 -8.98 -3.96 -5.99
N VAL A 138 -9.12 -3.35 -4.82
CA VAL A 138 -9.54 -1.95 -4.67
C VAL A 138 -8.45 -1.14 -3.98
N LEU A 139 -8.29 0.10 -4.37
CA LEU A 139 -7.40 1.08 -3.75
C LEU A 139 -8.06 2.45 -3.71
N LEU A 140 -7.52 3.33 -2.89
CA LEU A 140 -7.81 4.76 -2.89
C LEU A 140 -6.53 5.54 -3.20
N VAL A 141 -6.60 6.45 -4.16
CA VAL A 141 -5.46 7.31 -4.54
C VAL A 141 -5.87 8.78 -4.54
N ASN A 142 -4.97 9.65 -4.12
CA ASN A 142 -5.18 11.09 -4.24
C ASN A 142 -5.17 11.49 -5.72
N GLU A 143 -6.15 12.29 -6.15
CA GLU A 143 -6.25 12.77 -7.54
C GLU A 143 -4.99 13.51 -8.03
N GLU A 144 -4.28 14.19 -7.12
CA GLU A 144 -3.04 14.92 -7.42
C GLU A 144 -1.80 14.01 -7.61
N TRP A 145 -1.88 12.73 -7.23
CA TRP A 145 -0.75 11.79 -7.38
C TRP A 145 -0.72 11.15 -8.77
N HIS A 146 -0.53 11.98 -9.79
CA HIS A 146 -0.60 11.58 -11.20
C HIS A 146 0.30 10.39 -11.56
N GLY A 147 1.50 10.31 -10.97
CA GLY A 147 2.42 9.19 -11.20
C GLY A 147 1.90 7.86 -10.65
N ALA A 148 1.29 7.86 -9.47
CA ALA A 148 0.69 6.68 -8.88
C ALA A 148 -0.56 6.26 -9.65
N LYS A 149 -1.44 7.22 -9.97
CA LYS A 149 -2.64 6.97 -10.77
C LYS A 149 -2.30 6.35 -12.12
N HIS A 150 -1.33 6.92 -12.86
CA HIS A 150 -0.88 6.37 -14.14
C HIS A 150 -0.34 4.94 -14.00
N LEU A 151 0.41 4.65 -12.93
CA LEU A 151 0.88 3.29 -12.65
C LEU A 151 -0.30 2.33 -12.45
N TYR A 152 -1.31 2.73 -11.68
CA TYR A 152 -2.47 1.87 -11.42
C TYR A 152 -3.30 1.65 -12.69
N GLU A 153 -3.53 2.68 -13.51
CA GLU A 153 -4.18 2.55 -14.82
C GLU A 153 -3.43 1.56 -15.72
N LYS A 154 -2.10 1.67 -15.80
CA LYS A 154 -1.25 0.75 -16.55
C LYS A 154 -1.38 -0.70 -16.07
N LEU A 155 -1.58 -0.91 -14.77
CA LEU A 155 -1.80 -2.23 -14.18
C LEU A 155 -3.25 -2.74 -14.30
N GLY A 156 -4.11 -2.01 -15.01
CA GLY A 156 -5.48 -2.41 -15.30
C GLY A 156 -6.52 -1.97 -14.27
N PHE A 157 -6.16 -1.08 -13.33
CA PHE A 157 -7.14 -0.45 -12.46
C PHE A 157 -7.95 0.58 -13.23
N LYS A 158 -9.24 0.67 -12.92
CA LYS A 158 -10.18 1.64 -13.48
C LYS A 158 -10.80 2.46 -12.34
N GLU A 159 -11.07 3.72 -12.60
CA GLU A 159 -11.79 4.56 -11.64
C GLU A 159 -13.21 3.99 -11.40
N LEU A 160 -13.57 3.84 -10.15
CA LEU A 160 -14.89 3.39 -9.72
C LEU A 160 -15.75 4.56 -9.25
N ARG A 161 -15.19 5.42 -8.40
CA ARG A 161 -15.86 6.62 -7.88
C ARG A 161 -14.86 7.61 -7.27
N THR A 162 -15.32 8.83 -7.07
CA THR A 162 -14.60 9.91 -6.40
C THR A 162 -15.17 10.16 -5.01
N ILE A 163 -14.29 10.33 -4.02
CA ILE A 163 -14.64 10.80 -2.68
C ILE A 163 -14.16 12.25 -2.55
N LYS A 164 -15.10 13.17 -2.43
CA LYS A 164 -14.80 14.60 -2.40
C LYS A 164 -14.07 15.00 -1.13
N ASP A 165 -13.07 15.89 -1.28
CA ASP A 165 -12.30 16.49 -0.18
C ASP A 165 -11.70 15.47 0.79
N PHE A 166 -11.32 14.27 0.30
CA PHE A 166 -10.86 13.16 1.15
C PHE A 166 -9.48 13.41 1.74
N PHE A 167 -8.54 13.91 0.94
CA PHE A 167 -7.16 14.11 1.38
C PHE A 167 -6.93 15.54 1.85
N PRO A 168 -6.40 15.72 3.08
CA PRO A 168 -5.93 17.03 3.50
C PRO A 168 -4.79 17.50 2.60
N SER A 169 -4.81 18.74 2.17
CA SER A 169 -3.78 19.35 1.35
C SER A 169 -2.95 20.36 2.15
N LEU A 170 -1.66 20.44 1.83
CA LEU A 170 -0.80 21.56 2.27
C LEU A 170 -1.11 22.86 1.52
N LYS A 171 -1.88 22.79 0.44
CA LYS A 171 -2.41 23.91 -0.34
C LYS A 171 -3.77 24.34 0.24
N LYS A 172 -4.36 25.37 -0.32
CA LYS A 172 -5.58 26.01 0.22
C LYS A 172 -6.86 25.16 0.23
N SER A 173 -6.91 24.04 -0.47
CA SER A 173 -8.10 23.15 -0.55
C SER A 173 -7.69 21.68 -0.40
N ALA A 174 -8.58 20.88 0.20
CA ALA A 174 -8.47 19.43 0.18
C ALA A 174 -8.50 18.91 -1.26
N SER A 175 -7.94 17.71 -1.48
CA SER A 175 -7.99 17.03 -2.77
C SER A 175 -8.89 15.80 -2.72
N ASP A 176 -9.42 15.43 -3.87
CA ASP A 176 -10.33 14.30 -3.98
C ASP A 176 -9.58 12.95 -3.86
N GLY A 177 -10.26 11.97 -3.31
CA GLY A 177 -9.84 10.58 -3.33
C GLY A 177 -10.49 9.84 -4.51
N ILE A 178 -9.70 9.18 -5.33
CA ILE A 178 -10.19 8.34 -6.42
C ILE A 178 -10.13 6.89 -5.99
N VAL A 179 -11.28 6.26 -5.84
CA VAL A 179 -11.38 4.80 -5.63
C VAL A 179 -11.19 4.12 -6.98
N MET A 180 -10.19 3.25 -7.06
CA MET A 180 -9.92 2.48 -8.26
C MET A 180 -10.09 0.98 -8.01
N LEU A 181 -10.52 0.26 -9.04
CA LEU A 181 -10.84 -1.16 -9.00
C LEU A 181 -10.18 -1.90 -10.16
N LYS A 182 -9.68 -3.12 -9.86
CA LYS A 182 -9.19 -4.08 -10.85
C LYS A 182 -9.82 -5.44 -10.60
N SER A 183 -10.29 -6.13 -11.65
CA SER A 183 -10.66 -7.56 -11.58
C SER A 183 -9.42 -8.43 -11.62
N VAL A 184 -9.44 -9.53 -10.86
CA VAL A 184 -8.43 -10.61 -10.90
C VAL A 184 -9.02 -11.74 -11.72
N GLU A 185 -8.32 -12.11 -12.79
CA GLU A 185 -8.69 -13.21 -13.69
C GLU A 185 -8.30 -14.58 -13.09
#